data_e8291f631e57af55871b7704853ca211
#
_entry.id   e8291f631e57af55871b7704853ca211
#
_cell.length_a   1.000
_cell.length_b   1.000
_cell.length_c   1.000
_cell.angle_alpha   90.00
_cell.angle_beta   90.00
_cell.angle_gamma   90.00
#
_symmetry.space_group_name_H-M   'P 1'
#
loop_
_entity.id
_entity.type
_entity.pdbx_description
1 polymer ?
#
loop_
_entity_poly.entity_id
_entity_poly.type
_entity_poly.pdbx_seq_one_letter_code
_entity_poly.pdbx_strand_id
1 'polypeptide(L)'
;MTEAETQTLTKELILERLKEVIDPEIGIDVVNLGLIYEVNVREDSTVYVKMTMTTPGCPLTMWILQAVEQKVLEIPGVKDAEIELTFDPPWTPDMISEEYKKRLGLG
;
A
#
# COMPACT_ATOMS: atom_id res chain seq x y z
N MET A 1 3.45 -27.99 -10.64
CA MET A 1 3.57 -27.25 -10.40
C MET A 1 3.59 -26.51 -10.51
N THR A 2 3.35 -26.79 -10.07
CA THR A 2 3.35 -25.83 -10.58
C THR A 2 3.69 -24.52 -10.20
N GLU A 3 3.91 -23.68 -11.09
CA GLU A 3 4.41 -22.39 -10.81
C GLU A 3 3.54 -21.57 -9.98
N ALA A 4 2.29 -21.84 -9.98
CA ALA A 4 1.36 -21.14 -9.12
C ALA A 4 1.74 -21.36 -7.67
N GLU A 5 2.18 -22.55 -7.38
CA GLU A 5 2.57 -22.84 -6.01
C GLU A 5 3.88 -22.23 -5.68
N THR A 6 4.68 -21.96 -6.67
CA THR A 6 5.99 -21.38 -6.44
C THR A 6 6.01 -19.92 -6.76
N GLN A 7 4.86 -19.28 -6.65
CA GLN A 7 4.75 -17.86 -6.93
C GLN A 7 5.81 -17.06 -6.19
N THR A 8 6.58 -16.29 -6.91
CA THR A 8 7.61 -15.45 -6.31
C THR A 8 6.97 -14.18 -5.77
N LEU A 9 7.30 -13.85 -4.54
CA LEU A 9 6.83 -12.61 -3.95
C LEU A 9 7.65 -11.47 -4.54
N THR A 10 6.98 -10.50 -5.14
CA THR A 10 7.64 -9.35 -5.72
C THR A 10 6.97 -8.09 -5.24
N LYS A 11 7.71 -6.99 -5.35
CA LYS A 11 7.15 -5.68 -5.02
C LYS A 11 5.88 -5.42 -5.84
N GLU A 12 5.91 -5.78 -7.12
CA GLU A 12 4.77 -5.56 -8.00
C GLU A 12 3.54 -6.32 -7.53
N LEU A 13 3.74 -7.56 -7.10
CA LEU A 13 2.61 -8.35 -6.60
C LEU A 13 2.02 -7.70 -5.34
N ILE A 14 2.88 -7.24 -4.43
CA ILE A 14 2.41 -6.59 -3.22
C ILE A 14 1.62 -5.34 -3.56
N LEU A 15 2.15 -4.51 -4.47
CA LEU A 15 1.46 -3.29 -4.85
C LEU A 15 0.11 -3.58 -5.50
N GLU A 16 0.05 -4.64 -6.32
CA GLU A 16 -1.19 -4.99 -6.98
C GLU A 16 -2.27 -5.35 -5.95
N ARG A 17 -1.88 -6.10 -4.93
CA ARG A 17 -2.82 -6.46 -3.88
C ARG A 17 -3.24 -5.26 -3.05
N LEU A 18 -2.31 -4.34 -2.79
CA LEU A 18 -2.62 -3.16 -1.99
C LEU A 18 -3.60 -2.22 -2.70
N LYS A 19 -3.76 -2.36 -4.01
CA LYS A 19 -4.78 -1.58 -4.71
C LYS A 19 -6.19 -1.94 -4.27
N GLU A 20 -6.35 -3.00 -3.49
CA GLU A 20 -7.64 -3.38 -2.94
C GLU A 20 -7.96 -2.64 -1.64
N VAL A 21 -6.99 -1.92 -1.08
CA VAL A 21 -7.20 -1.14 0.14
C VAL A 21 -7.57 0.28 -0.27
N ILE A 22 -8.81 0.66 -0.01
CA ILE A 22 -9.35 1.93 -0.48
C ILE A 22 -9.57 2.86 0.70
N ASP A 23 -9.10 4.11 0.56
CA ASP A 23 -9.35 5.13 1.57
C ASP A 23 -10.82 5.52 1.46
N PRO A 24 -11.62 5.27 2.51
CA PRO A 24 -13.06 5.50 2.40
C PRO A 24 -13.44 6.98 2.31
N GLU A 25 -12.56 7.88 2.72
CA GLU A 25 -12.86 9.29 2.63
C GLU A 25 -12.68 9.83 1.22
N ILE A 26 -11.75 9.25 0.47
CA ILE A 26 -11.43 9.75 -0.86
C ILE A 26 -11.94 8.83 -1.95
N GLY A 27 -12.04 7.53 -1.66
CA GLY A 27 -12.53 6.56 -2.63
C GLY A 27 -11.46 6.06 -3.59
N ILE A 28 -10.19 6.30 -3.28
CA ILE A 28 -9.07 5.89 -4.12
C ILE A 28 -8.20 4.95 -3.30
N ASP A 29 -7.64 3.92 -3.96
CA ASP A 29 -6.79 2.98 -3.26
C ASP A 29 -5.47 3.62 -2.82
N VAL A 30 -4.85 3.03 -1.80
CA VAL A 30 -3.65 3.61 -1.17
C VAL A 30 -2.48 3.70 -2.13
N VAL A 31 -2.40 2.82 -3.12
CA VAL A 31 -1.29 2.85 -4.08
C VAL A 31 -1.44 4.04 -5.02
N ASN A 32 -2.62 4.22 -5.60
CA ASN A 32 -2.85 5.33 -6.53
C ASN A 32 -2.89 6.68 -5.81
N LEU A 33 -3.22 6.69 -4.53
CA LEU A 33 -3.12 7.91 -3.73
C LEU A 33 -1.68 8.34 -3.49
N GLY A 34 -0.73 7.42 -3.69
CA GLY A 34 0.67 7.74 -3.44
C GLY A 34 1.03 7.61 -1.98
N LEU A 35 0.29 6.82 -1.22
CA LEU A 35 0.58 6.64 0.20
C LEU A 35 1.66 5.61 0.47
N ILE A 36 1.93 4.74 -0.50
CA ILE A 36 2.93 3.67 -0.32
C ILE A 36 4.28 4.19 -0.80
N TYR A 37 5.20 4.37 0.12
CA TYR A 37 6.51 4.93 -0.20
C TYR A 37 7.55 3.87 -0.52
N GLU A 38 7.46 2.71 0.13
CA GLU A 38 8.46 1.67 -0.07
C GLU A 38 7.85 0.31 0.20
N VAL A 39 8.20 -0.66 -0.62
CA VAL A 39 7.84 -2.06 -0.40
C VAL A 39 9.09 -2.88 -0.54
N ASN A 40 9.39 -3.70 0.46
CA ASN A 40 10.58 -4.54 0.46
C ASN A 40 10.18 -5.96 0.84
N VAL A 41 10.44 -6.91 -0.06
CA VAL A 41 10.18 -8.32 0.21
C VAL A 41 11.50 -8.93 0.64
N ARG A 42 11.57 -9.36 1.92
CA ARG A 42 12.79 -9.89 2.48
C ARG A 42 12.94 -11.37 2.20
N GLU A 43 14.14 -11.89 2.38
CA GLU A 43 14.45 -13.28 2.04
C GLU A 43 13.64 -14.27 2.86
N ASP A 44 13.27 -13.90 4.09
CA ASP A 44 12.50 -14.79 4.94
C ASP A 44 11.00 -14.68 4.69
N SER A 45 10.62 -14.05 3.60
CA SER A 45 9.21 -13.85 3.20
C SER A 45 8.48 -12.87 4.11
N THR A 46 9.19 -12.04 4.82
CA THR A 46 8.61 -10.91 5.54
C THR A 46 8.51 -9.73 4.57
N VAL A 47 7.35 -9.07 4.55
CA VAL A 47 7.14 -7.93 3.68
C VAL A 47 7.13 -6.67 4.53
N TYR A 48 7.99 -5.73 4.14
CA TYR A 48 8.08 -4.43 4.82
C TYR A 48 7.42 -3.39 3.91
N VAL A 49 6.52 -2.59 4.48
CA VAL A 49 5.84 -1.52 3.74
C VAL A 49 5.99 -0.23 4.53
N LYS A 50 6.54 0.80 3.87
CA LYS A 50 6.60 2.13 4.46
C LYS A 50 5.53 2.97 3.77
N MET A 51 4.69 3.63 4.55
CA MET A 51 3.59 4.40 3.99
C MET A 51 3.27 5.61 4.83
N THR A 52 2.46 6.50 4.26
CA THR A 52 2.04 7.70 4.93
C THR A 52 0.52 7.83 4.87
N MET A 53 0.02 8.92 5.44
CA MET A 53 -1.40 9.25 5.37
C MET A 53 -1.55 10.63 4.76
N THR A 54 -2.73 10.93 4.24
CA THR A 54 -2.98 12.22 3.63
C THR A 54 -2.96 13.35 4.65
N THR A 55 -3.29 13.04 5.91
CA THR A 55 -3.34 14.06 6.96
C THR A 55 -2.84 13.46 8.27
N PRO A 56 -1.86 14.09 8.93
CA PRO A 56 -1.45 13.61 10.25
C PRO A 56 -2.62 13.66 11.23
N GLY A 57 -2.73 12.63 12.06
CA GLY A 57 -3.81 12.58 13.05
C GLY A 57 -5.15 12.17 12.49
N CYS A 58 -5.19 11.66 11.27
CA CYS A 58 -6.43 11.19 10.68
C CYS A 58 -7.02 10.06 11.55
N PRO A 59 -8.30 10.14 11.92
CA PRO A 59 -8.88 9.09 12.77
C PRO A 59 -8.93 7.72 12.10
N LEU A 60 -8.82 7.68 10.78
CA LEU A 60 -8.82 6.41 10.05
C LEU A 60 -7.43 5.81 9.90
N THR A 61 -6.38 6.47 10.43
CA THR A 61 -5.01 6.01 10.25
C THR A 61 -4.83 4.55 10.67
N MET A 62 -5.26 4.21 11.89
CA MET A 62 -5.09 2.85 12.38
C MET A 62 -5.88 1.86 11.54
N TRP A 63 -7.07 2.26 11.10
CA TRP A 63 -7.90 1.38 10.27
C TRP A 63 -7.18 1.06 8.94
N ILE A 64 -6.60 2.08 8.32
CA ILE A 64 -5.92 1.88 7.03
C ILE A 64 -4.64 1.07 7.22
N LEU A 65 -3.88 1.34 8.28
CA LEU A 65 -2.67 0.58 8.54
C LEU A 65 -2.99 -0.90 8.77
N GLN A 66 -4.06 -1.17 9.51
CA GLN A 66 -4.47 -2.55 9.75
C GLN A 66 -4.96 -3.21 8.47
N ALA A 67 -5.66 -2.45 7.62
CA ALA A 67 -6.13 -2.99 6.36
C ALA A 67 -4.98 -3.35 5.44
N VAL A 68 -3.94 -2.50 5.41
CA VAL A 68 -2.75 -2.79 4.61
C VAL A 68 -2.05 -4.04 5.15
N GLU A 69 -1.86 -4.10 6.46
CA GLU A 69 -1.21 -5.26 7.07
C GLU A 69 -1.98 -6.54 6.76
N GLN A 70 -3.30 -6.50 6.93
CA GLN A 70 -4.12 -7.67 6.70
C GLN A 70 -4.05 -8.11 5.25
N LYS A 71 -4.09 -7.15 4.32
CA LYS A 71 -4.02 -7.48 2.90
C LYS A 71 -2.71 -8.14 2.55
N VAL A 72 -1.60 -7.64 3.09
CA VAL A 72 -0.30 -8.23 2.83
C VAL A 72 -0.24 -9.65 3.39
N LEU A 73 -0.77 -9.85 4.61
CA LEU A 73 -0.74 -11.17 5.23
C LEU A 73 -1.59 -12.19 4.49
N GLU A 74 -2.57 -11.74 3.71
CA GLU A 74 -3.40 -12.65 2.91
C GLU A 74 -2.70 -13.18 1.67
N ILE A 75 -1.59 -12.57 1.29
CA ILE A 75 -0.89 -12.97 0.06
C ILE A 75 -0.19 -14.29 0.30
N PRO A 76 -0.42 -15.31 -0.54
CA PRO A 76 0.25 -16.60 -0.36
C PRO A 76 1.76 -16.45 -0.36
N GLY A 77 2.41 -17.09 0.59
CA GLY A 77 3.86 -17.03 0.70
C GLY A 77 4.37 -15.98 1.65
N VAL A 78 3.54 -15.04 2.08
CA VAL A 78 3.98 -14.02 3.04
C VAL A 78 3.94 -14.61 4.43
N LYS A 79 5.08 -14.54 5.12
CA LYS A 79 5.20 -15.07 6.47
C LYS A 79 4.79 -14.03 7.51
N ASP A 80 5.12 -12.78 7.27
CA ASP A 80 4.82 -11.72 8.22
C ASP A 80 4.82 -10.39 7.47
N ALA A 81 4.24 -9.38 8.09
CA ALA A 81 4.17 -8.05 7.49
C ALA A 81 4.56 -7.01 8.51
N GLU A 82 5.39 -6.07 8.07
CA GLU A 82 5.83 -4.97 8.92
C GLU A 82 5.43 -3.67 8.22
N ILE A 83 4.53 -2.91 8.84
CA ILE A 83 4.02 -1.68 8.24
C ILE A 83 4.54 -0.50 9.05
N GLU A 84 5.25 0.39 8.38
CA GLU A 84 5.82 1.56 9.05
C GLU A 84 5.11 2.81 8.56
N LEU A 85 4.60 3.62 9.48
CA LEU A 85 3.97 4.89 9.16
C LEU A 85 5.02 5.99 9.24
N THR A 86 5.06 6.85 8.23
CA THR A 86 5.97 7.99 8.22
C THR A 86 5.25 9.20 7.65
N PHE A 87 5.70 10.38 8.03
CA PHE A 87 5.20 11.63 7.43
C PHE A 87 6.35 12.40 6.79
N ASP A 88 7.43 11.71 6.46
CA ASP A 88 8.58 12.31 5.82
C ASP A 88 8.95 11.51 4.57
N PRO A 89 8.75 12.07 3.39
CA PRO A 89 8.20 13.40 3.13
C PRO A 89 6.68 13.43 3.35
N PRO A 90 6.13 14.61 3.63
CA PRO A 90 4.68 14.70 3.79
C PRO A 90 3.97 14.46 2.46
N TRP A 91 2.81 13.86 2.56
CA TRP A 91 2.03 13.57 1.36
C TRP A 91 1.46 14.87 0.77
N THR A 92 1.43 14.93 -0.56
CA THR A 92 0.78 16.02 -1.28
C THR A 92 -0.07 15.43 -2.40
N PRO A 93 -1.08 16.19 -2.88
CA PRO A 93 -1.90 15.69 -3.99
C PRO A 93 -1.13 15.38 -5.26
N ASP A 94 0.06 15.97 -5.43
CA ASP A 94 0.88 15.63 -6.59
C ASP A 94 1.32 14.18 -6.60
N MET A 95 1.25 13.51 -5.47
CA MET A 95 1.65 12.10 -5.37
C MET A 95 0.57 11.14 -5.87
N ILE A 96 -0.63 11.66 -6.12
CA ILE A 96 -1.71 10.84 -6.70
C ILE A 96 -1.29 10.49 -8.12
N SER A 97 -1.62 9.25 -8.55
CA SER A 97 -1.27 8.81 -9.89
C SER A 97 -1.91 9.71 -10.94
N GLU A 98 -1.27 9.82 -12.10
CA GLU A 98 -1.76 10.70 -13.16
C GLU A 98 -3.19 10.36 -13.56
N GLU A 99 -3.50 9.09 -13.65
CA GLU A 99 -4.83 8.65 -14.03
C GLU A 99 -5.90 9.22 -13.11
N TYR A 100 -5.65 9.13 -11.81
CA TYR A 100 -6.62 9.58 -10.83
C TYR A 100 -6.62 11.10 -10.68
N LYS A 101 -5.47 11.73 -10.92
CA LYS A 101 -5.43 13.19 -10.92
C LYS A 101 -6.37 13.74 -11.99
N LYS A 102 -6.37 13.13 -13.16
CA LYS A 102 -7.27 13.55 -14.23
C LYS A 102 -8.73 13.36 -13.86
N ARG A 103 -9.04 12.24 -13.23
CA ARG A 103 -10.41 11.97 -12.81
C ARG A 103 -10.90 12.96 -11.78
N LEU A 104 -9.99 13.43 -10.93
CA LEU A 104 -10.34 14.37 -9.88
C LEU A 104 -10.25 15.83 -10.34
N GLY A 105 -9.81 16.05 -11.57
CA GLY A 105 -9.68 17.41 -12.09
C GLY A 105 -8.45 18.13 -11.58
N LEU A 106 -7.45 17.41 -11.14
CA LEU A 106 -6.25 18.00 -10.57
C LEU A 106 -5.10 18.12 -11.58
N GLY A 107 -5.21 17.47 -12.71
CA GLY A 107 -4.09 17.43 -13.64
C GLY A 107 -4.34 18.13 -14.94
#